data_4c8199ef1fef65e5dddba627c28442a3
#
_entry.id   4c8199ef1fef65e5dddba627c28442a3
#
_cell.length_a   1.000
_cell.length_b   1.000
_cell.length_c   1.000
_cell.angle_alpha   90.00
_cell.angle_beta   90.00
_cell.angle_gamma   90.00
#
_symmetry.space_group_name_H-M   'P 1'
#
loop_
_entity.id
_entity.type
_entity.pdbx_description
1 polymer ?
#
loop_
_entity_poly.entity_id
_entity_poly.type
_entity_poly.pdbx_seq_one_letter_code
_entity_poly.pdbx_strand_id
1 'polypeptide(L)'
;MEKQRVVVAMSGGVDSSVTAALLQEQGYEVVGVTMRLSEEARDADSDGRSCCSLSSVDDARRVADILGIPHYVMDFTEPFQRLVIDYFTQEYARGRTPNPCIACNRHIKFEGLLEKTRALGAQYIATGHYARITRTDDGTYHLRKGIDAAKDQSYVLYHLTQKMMDHVLFPLGDYCKDEIRRMAEDYGLPVAHKAESQEICFVPRDDYKSYLRMHAPQTMQTGAITDRTGHFLGTHDGIAFYTIGQRRGLGIAAEHPLYVIALDASENRVIVGTSDEVFARALTASDLSWTLPRPPHEPRRVRAKIRYGKREANAWMDPQGDGTVAIYFSEPQRAVTPGQSIVFYEGDVVLGGGSIDHVTP
;
A
#
# COMPACT_ATOMS: atom_id res chain seq x y z
N MET A 1 27.32 6.84 -26.22
CA MET A 1 25.88 6.53 -26.07
C MET A 1 25.28 7.58 -25.15
N GLU A 2 24.14 8.12 -25.50
CA GLU A 2 23.40 9.04 -24.65
C GLU A 2 22.98 8.31 -23.38
N LYS A 3 23.17 8.92 -22.20
CA LYS A 3 22.78 8.30 -20.92
C LYS A 3 21.26 8.19 -20.85
N GLN A 4 20.74 7.06 -20.40
CA GLN A 4 19.31 6.90 -20.16
C GLN A 4 18.89 7.72 -18.94
N ARG A 5 17.83 8.54 -19.09
CA ARG A 5 17.35 9.40 -18.01
C ARG A 5 16.36 8.66 -17.15
N VAL A 6 16.52 8.77 -15.81
CA VAL A 6 15.62 8.21 -14.81
C VAL A 6 15.16 9.29 -13.83
N VAL A 7 13.88 9.31 -13.55
CA VAL A 7 13.30 10.14 -12.48
C VAL A 7 13.17 9.30 -11.22
N VAL A 8 13.80 9.73 -10.14
CA VAL A 8 13.72 9.09 -8.82
C VAL A 8 12.72 9.81 -7.95
N ALA A 9 11.68 9.09 -7.47
CA ALA A 9 10.74 9.61 -6.49
C ALA A 9 11.42 9.73 -5.13
N MET A 10 11.81 10.93 -4.75
CA MET A 10 12.54 11.24 -3.52
C MET A 10 11.59 11.72 -2.42
N SER A 11 11.44 10.94 -1.36
CA SER A 11 10.60 11.25 -0.20
C SER A 11 11.37 11.89 0.96
N GLY A 12 12.65 12.22 0.78
CA GLY A 12 13.53 12.68 1.86
C GLY A 12 13.86 11.58 2.89
N GLY A 13 13.63 10.32 2.56
CA GLY A 13 14.01 9.15 3.36
C GLY A 13 15.27 8.48 2.82
N VAL A 14 15.88 7.59 3.63
CA VAL A 14 17.12 6.88 3.29
C VAL A 14 16.99 6.07 2.00
N ASP A 15 15.88 5.34 1.84
CA ASP A 15 15.68 4.43 0.72
C ASP A 15 15.67 5.14 -0.64
N SER A 16 14.90 6.21 -0.76
CA SER A 16 14.83 6.99 -2.00
C SER A 16 16.16 7.71 -2.31
N SER A 17 16.91 8.09 -1.28
CA SER A 17 18.21 8.75 -1.43
C SER A 17 19.28 7.79 -1.92
N VAL A 18 19.36 6.58 -1.35
CA VAL A 18 20.27 5.52 -1.85
C VAL A 18 19.88 5.06 -3.24
N THR A 19 18.56 5.00 -3.55
CA THR A 19 18.08 4.72 -4.92
C THR A 19 18.69 5.69 -5.95
N ALA A 20 18.71 6.99 -5.64
CA ALA A 20 19.27 8.01 -6.52
C ALA A 20 20.79 7.83 -6.70
N ALA A 21 21.52 7.58 -5.60
CA ALA A 21 22.97 7.36 -5.64
C ALA A 21 23.34 6.11 -6.46
N LEU A 22 22.67 4.98 -6.20
CA LEU A 22 22.89 3.72 -6.92
C LEU A 22 22.68 3.85 -8.44
N LEU A 23 21.61 4.52 -8.86
CA LEU A 23 21.33 4.72 -10.28
C LEU A 23 22.34 5.65 -10.94
N GLN A 24 22.83 6.65 -10.21
CA GLN A 24 23.92 7.51 -10.71
C GLN A 24 25.21 6.71 -10.92
N GLU A 25 25.59 5.82 -9.97
CA GLU A 25 26.75 4.92 -10.12
C GLU A 25 26.57 3.94 -11.29
N GLN A 26 25.34 3.48 -11.55
CA GLN A 26 25.02 2.63 -12.68
C GLN A 26 25.05 3.38 -14.03
N GLY A 27 25.33 4.69 -14.02
CA GLY A 27 25.54 5.50 -15.21
C GLY A 27 24.27 6.15 -15.78
N TYR A 28 23.14 6.11 -15.08
CA TYR A 28 21.94 6.83 -15.49
C TYR A 28 22.11 8.35 -15.31
N GLU A 29 21.36 9.11 -16.12
CA GLU A 29 21.13 10.54 -15.88
C GLU A 29 19.96 10.67 -14.89
N VAL A 30 20.30 10.90 -13.61
CA VAL A 30 19.33 10.91 -12.51
C VAL A 30 18.72 12.30 -12.33
N VAL A 31 17.39 12.35 -12.21
CA VAL A 31 16.62 13.55 -11.83
C VAL A 31 15.79 13.21 -10.60
N GLY A 32 15.97 13.94 -9.50
CA GLY A 32 15.18 13.81 -8.29
C GLY A 32 13.82 14.50 -8.41
N VAL A 33 12.75 13.85 -7.97
CA VAL A 33 11.42 14.46 -7.89
C VAL A 33 10.78 14.17 -6.54
N THR A 34 10.37 15.22 -5.82
CA THR A 34 9.50 15.10 -4.64
C THR A 34 8.07 15.43 -5.05
N MET A 35 7.14 14.55 -4.74
CA MET A 35 5.71 14.77 -4.98
C MET A 35 5.10 15.52 -3.81
N ARG A 36 4.51 16.69 -4.07
CA ARG A 36 3.70 17.40 -3.08
C ARG A 36 2.29 16.82 -3.10
N LEU A 37 1.87 16.19 -2.00
CA LEU A 37 0.62 15.43 -1.91
C LEU A 37 -0.49 16.17 -1.14
N SER A 38 -0.18 17.14 -0.28
CA SER A 38 -1.17 17.94 0.43
C SER A 38 -0.70 19.36 0.68
N GLU A 39 -1.65 20.30 0.86
CA GLU A 39 -1.36 21.68 1.27
C GLU A 39 -1.15 21.79 2.78
N GLU A 40 -1.86 20.97 3.57
CA GLU A 40 -1.80 20.96 5.03
C GLU A 40 -0.45 20.48 5.59
N ALA A 41 0.36 19.81 4.78
CA ALA A 41 1.73 19.44 5.14
C ALA A 41 2.64 20.65 5.47
N ARG A 42 2.17 21.88 5.22
CA ARG A 42 2.89 23.12 5.57
C ARG A 42 2.83 23.42 7.08
N ASP A 43 1.75 23.02 7.76
CA ASP A 43 1.48 23.47 9.14
C ASP A 43 1.58 22.34 10.20
N ALA A 44 1.63 21.07 9.81
CA ALA A 44 1.42 19.95 10.72
C ALA A 44 2.69 19.28 11.27
N ASP A 45 3.90 19.65 10.85
CA ASP A 45 5.09 18.86 11.09
C ASP A 45 6.10 19.48 12.06
N SER A 46 5.81 19.36 13.36
CA SER A 46 6.87 19.44 14.38
C SER A 46 7.72 18.14 14.50
N ASP A 47 7.23 17.00 13.94
CA ASP A 47 7.87 15.68 14.17
C ASP A 47 8.57 15.05 12.95
N GLY A 48 8.55 15.68 11.75
CA GLY A 48 9.35 15.25 10.57
C GLY A 48 9.05 13.85 10.01
N ARG A 49 7.89 13.24 10.33
CA ARG A 49 7.57 11.84 10.00
C ARG A 49 6.76 11.64 8.72
N SER A 50 6.16 12.70 8.18
CA SER A 50 5.40 12.63 6.92
C SER A 50 6.36 12.72 5.72
N CYS A 51 6.16 11.86 4.70
CA CYS A 51 6.96 11.89 3.47
C CYS A 51 6.72 13.15 2.60
N CYS A 52 5.77 14.01 2.98
CA CYS A 52 5.37 15.21 2.24
C CYS A 52 5.57 16.51 3.04
N SER A 53 6.22 16.43 4.21
CA SER A 53 6.54 17.60 5.02
C SER A 53 7.55 18.51 4.34
N LEU A 54 7.59 19.78 4.74
CA LEU A 54 8.63 20.72 4.29
C LEU A 54 10.03 20.18 4.61
N SER A 55 10.21 19.59 5.79
CA SER A 55 11.47 18.97 6.19
C SER A 55 11.89 17.83 5.27
N SER A 56 10.94 17.01 4.79
CA SER A 56 11.20 15.93 3.84
C SER A 56 11.60 16.43 2.46
N VAL A 57 11.01 17.54 1.99
CA VAL A 57 11.42 18.21 0.74
C VAL A 57 12.83 18.77 0.88
N ASP A 58 13.16 19.39 2.01
CA ASP A 58 14.50 19.95 2.25
C ASP A 58 15.55 18.86 2.39
N ASP A 59 15.24 17.72 3.02
CA ASP A 59 16.12 16.56 3.06
C ASP A 59 16.38 16.01 1.65
N ALA A 60 15.34 15.89 0.81
CA ALA A 60 15.49 15.46 -0.57
C ALA A 60 16.38 16.42 -1.38
N ARG A 61 16.22 17.74 -1.19
CA ARG A 61 17.06 18.76 -1.84
C ARG A 61 18.52 18.64 -1.42
N ARG A 62 18.80 18.54 -0.10
CA ARG A 62 20.17 18.38 0.43
C ARG A 62 20.84 17.13 -0.15
N VAL A 63 20.10 16.02 -0.24
CA VAL A 63 20.63 14.79 -0.88
C VAL A 63 20.91 15.03 -2.35
N ALA A 64 20.02 15.67 -3.09
CA ALA A 64 20.20 15.98 -4.49
C ALA A 64 21.42 16.89 -4.73
N ASP A 65 21.63 17.90 -3.87
CA ASP A 65 22.80 18.79 -3.90
C ASP A 65 24.11 18.01 -3.68
N ILE A 66 24.14 17.07 -2.69
CA ILE A 66 25.31 16.22 -2.43
C ILE A 66 25.63 15.33 -3.63
N LEU A 67 24.60 14.75 -4.25
CA LEU A 67 24.76 13.89 -5.44
C LEU A 67 25.01 14.69 -6.73
N GLY A 68 24.86 16.01 -6.70
CA GLY A 68 25.00 16.87 -7.89
C GLY A 68 23.93 16.60 -8.96
N ILE A 69 22.70 16.19 -8.56
CA ILE A 69 21.58 15.91 -9.47
C ILE A 69 20.51 17.01 -9.41
N PRO A 70 19.82 17.32 -10.52
CA PRO A 70 18.69 18.24 -10.50
C PRO A 70 17.53 17.66 -9.67
N HIS A 71 16.83 18.55 -8.92
CA HIS A 71 15.69 18.16 -8.09
C HIS A 71 14.50 19.09 -8.32
N TYR A 72 13.32 18.51 -8.49
CA TYR A 72 12.07 19.22 -8.72
C TYR A 72 11.00 18.81 -7.70
N VAL A 73 10.11 19.75 -7.37
CA VAL A 73 8.90 19.46 -6.60
C VAL A 73 7.71 19.50 -7.56
N MET A 74 7.01 18.39 -7.69
CA MET A 74 5.84 18.27 -8.56
C MET A 74 4.55 18.25 -7.73
N ASP A 75 3.55 19.00 -8.19
CA ASP A 75 2.25 19.03 -7.55
C ASP A 75 1.38 17.83 -7.94
N PHE A 76 0.96 17.08 -6.92
CA PHE A 76 0.02 15.96 -6.99
C PHE A 76 -1.13 16.12 -5.99
N THR A 77 -1.35 17.30 -5.43
CA THR A 77 -2.33 17.56 -4.37
C THR A 77 -3.73 17.15 -4.80
N GLU A 78 -4.21 17.64 -5.95
CA GLU A 78 -5.57 17.33 -6.43
C GLU A 78 -5.73 15.83 -6.78
N PRO A 79 -4.86 15.18 -7.58
CA PRO A 79 -4.96 13.75 -7.82
C PRO A 79 -4.88 12.93 -6.52
N PHE A 80 -4.05 13.30 -5.56
CA PHE A 80 -3.93 12.60 -4.28
C PHE A 80 -5.19 12.72 -3.44
N GLN A 81 -5.78 13.92 -3.35
CA GLN A 81 -7.06 14.13 -2.68
C GLN A 81 -8.12 13.20 -3.26
N ARG A 82 -8.34 13.26 -4.56
CA ARG A 82 -9.41 12.52 -5.24
C ARG A 82 -9.21 11.00 -5.24
N LEU A 83 -8.00 10.54 -5.55
CA LEU A 83 -7.73 9.12 -5.82
C LEU A 83 -7.26 8.34 -4.59
N VAL A 84 -6.81 9.02 -3.54
CA VAL A 84 -6.31 8.38 -2.33
C VAL A 84 -7.15 8.74 -1.10
N ILE A 85 -7.33 10.03 -0.81
CA ILE A 85 -8.04 10.48 0.40
C ILE A 85 -9.54 10.25 0.28
N ASP A 86 -10.16 10.67 -0.82
CA ASP A 86 -11.60 10.48 -1.03
C ASP A 86 -11.96 8.99 -1.13
N TYR A 87 -11.12 8.19 -1.81
CA TYR A 87 -11.24 6.73 -1.81
C TYR A 87 -11.17 6.16 -0.39
N PHE A 88 -10.19 6.57 0.39
CA PHE A 88 -10.00 6.11 1.78
C PHE A 88 -11.24 6.42 2.65
N THR A 89 -11.74 7.64 2.60
CA THR A 89 -12.91 8.05 3.37
C THR A 89 -14.20 7.36 2.92
N GLN A 90 -14.37 7.17 1.61
CA GLN A 90 -15.54 6.48 1.06
C GLN A 90 -15.57 4.98 1.42
N GLU A 91 -14.45 4.30 1.40
CA GLU A 91 -14.38 2.89 1.79
C GLU A 91 -14.72 2.72 3.28
N TYR A 92 -14.22 3.59 4.17
CA TYR A 92 -14.61 3.57 5.57
C TYR A 92 -16.11 3.88 5.78
N ALA A 93 -16.67 4.78 4.98
CA ALA A 93 -18.11 5.06 5.02
C ALA A 93 -18.97 3.83 4.63
N ARG A 94 -18.41 2.94 3.81
CA ARG A 94 -19.04 1.67 3.42
C ARG A 94 -18.78 0.52 4.38
N GLY A 95 -18.16 0.78 5.55
CA GLY A 95 -17.76 -0.26 6.50
C GLY A 95 -16.61 -1.15 6.00
N ARG A 96 -15.83 -0.69 5.02
CA ARG A 96 -14.67 -1.40 4.46
C ARG A 96 -13.39 -0.80 5.02
N THR A 97 -12.30 -1.56 5.02
CA THR A 97 -11.00 -1.09 5.51
C THR A 97 -10.01 -0.98 4.35
N PRO A 98 -9.82 0.20 3.74
CA PRO A 98 -8.96 0.39 2.58
C PRO A 98 -7.46 0.32 2.92
N ASN A 99 -6.63 0.15 1.89
CA ASN A 99 -5.19 0.36 1.97
C ASN A 99 -4.80 1.56 1.07
N PRO A 100 -4.68 2.77 1.62
CA PRO A 100 -4.39 3.97 0.84
C PRO A 100 -3.00 3.94 0.19
N CYS A 101 -2.04 3.17 0.73
CA CYS A 101 -0.71 3.04 0.12
C CYS A 101 -0.77 2.34 -1.23
N ILE A 102 -1.68 1.38 -1.42
CA ILE A 102 -1.89 0.72 -2.72
C ILE A 102 -2.47 1.71 -3.73
N ALA A 103 -3.50 2.47 -3.35
CA ALA A 103 -4.08 3.51 -4.20
C ALA A 103 -3.02 4.58 -4.58
N CYS A 104 -2.21 5.03 -3.62
CA CYS A 104 -1.12 5.97 -3.86
C CYS A 104 -0.06 5.39 -4.83
N ASN A 105 0.38 4.15 -4.62
CA ASN A 105 1.32 3.52 -5.54
C ASN A 105 0.74 3.42 -6.95
N ARG A 106 -0.50 2.92 -7.09
CA ARG A 106 -1.18 2.77 -8.38
C ARG A 106 -1.31 4.12 -9.11
N HIS A 107 -2.03 5.05 -8.52
CA HIS A 107 -2.51 6.24 -9.23
C HIS A 107 -1.54 7.42 -9.20
N ILE A 108 -0.77 7.57 -8.12
CA ILE A 108 0.13 8.73 -7.96
C ILE A 108 1.53 8.38 -8.42
N LYS A 109 2.15 7.31 -7.87
CA LYS A 109 3.55 7.01 -8.15
C LYS A 109 3.78 6.36 -9.51
N PHE A 110 2.93 5.38 -9.92
CA PHE A 110 3.22 4.62 -11.14
C PHE A 110 2.38 5.02 -12.35
N GLU A 111 1.16 5.52 -12.17
CA GLU A 111 0.39 6.11 -13.27
C GLU A 111 0.77 7.59 -13.46
N GLY A 112 0.52 8.42 -12.45
CA GLY A 112 0.66 9.88 -12.55
C GLY A 112 2.10 10.37 -12.70
N LEU A 113 3.06 9.83 -11.91
CA LEU A 113 4.46 10.24 -12.02
C LEU A 113 5.05 9.78 -13.35
N LEU A 114 4.77 8.55 -13.81
CA LEU A 114 5.26 8.04 -15.09
C LEU A 114 4.75 8.89 -16.27
N GLU A 115 3.51 9.35 -16.23
CA GLU A 115 2.96 10.24 -17.24
C GLU A 115 3.70 11.60 -17.26
N LYS A 116 3.85 12.23 -16.10
CA LYS A 116 4.54 13.53 -15.98
C LYS A 116 6.03 13.46 -16.35
N THR A 117 6.71 12.35 -16.06
CA THR A 117 8.14 12.21 -16.34
C THR A 117 8.46 12.00 -17.81
N ARG A 118 7.53 11.48 -18.60
CA ARG A 118 7.68 11.43 -20.06
C ARG A 118 7.83 12.82 -20.66
N ALA A 119 7.16 13.83 -20.10
CA ALA A 119 7.32 15.22 -20.52
C ALA A 119 8.74 15.79 -20.22
N LEU A 120 9.47 15.18 -19.26
CA LEU A 120 10.87 15.49 -18.95
C LEU A 120 11.87 14.68 -19.79
N GLY A 121 11.40 13.91 -20.77
CA GLY A 121 12.24 13.03 -21.60
C GLY A 121 12.84 11.85 -20.84
N ALA A 122 12.29 11.47 -19.68
CA ALA A 122 12.78 10.33 -18.94
C ALA A 122 12.17 9.01 -19.47
N GLN A 123 13.04 8.00 -19.60
CA GLN A 123 12.64 6.65 -19.99
C GLN A 123 12.13 5.84 -18.79
N TYR A 124 12.66 6.12 -17.60
CA TYR A 124 12.37 5.36 -16.40
C TYR A 124 11.95 6.23 -15.23
N ILE A 125 11.14 5.64 -14.36
CA ILE A 125 10.96 6.11 -12.97
C ILE A 125 11.55 5.09 -12.01
N ALA A 126 12.08 5.55 -10.88
CA ALA A 126 12.58 4.69 -9.83
C ALA A 126 12.05 5.10 -8.47
N THR A 127 11.92 4.15 -7.59
CA THR A 127 11.50 4.36 -6.20
C THR A 127 12.30 3.48 -5.25
N GLY A 128 12.34 3.85 -3.97
CA GLY A 128 13.00 3.07 -2.91
C GLY A 128 12.19 1.86 -2.42
N HIS A 129 11.37 1.22 -3.26
CA HIS A 129 10.65 0.02 -2.86
C HIS A 129 11.56 -1.22 -2.86
N TYR A 130 11.36 -2.07 -1.85
CA TYR A 130 12.01 -3.38 -1.74
C TYR A 130 11.20 -4.41 -2.51
N ALA A 131 11.38 -4.43 -3.81
CA ALA A 131 10.84 -5.41 -4.76
C ALA A 131 11.79 -5.51 -5.94
N ARG A 132 11.64 -6.53 -6.78
CA ARG A 132 12.49 -6.75 -7.96
C ARG A 132 11.64 -6.84 -9.22
N ILE A 133 12.16 -6.31 -10.31
CA ILE A 133 11.61 -6.53 -11.65
C ILE A 133 12.67 -7.28 -12.45
N THR A 134 12.33 -8.47 -12.95
CA THR A 134 13.19 -9.26 -13.82
C THR A 134 12.54 -9.43 -15.19
N ARG A 135 13.35 -9.50 -16.24
CA ARG A 135 12.89 -9.75 -17.59
C ARG A 135 13.41 -11.10 -18.06
N THR A 136 12.53 -11.93 -18.61
CA THR A 136 12.86 -13.22 -19.21
C THR A 136 13.28 -13.06 -20.67
N ASP A 137 13.86 -14.10 -21.27
CA ASP A 137 14.37 -14.09 -22.65
C ASP A 137 13.27 -13.84 -23.68
N ASP A 138 12.03 -14.19 -23.39
CA ASP A 138 10.86 -13.91 -24.22
C ASP A 138 10.34 -12.46 -24.10
N GLY A 139 11.01 -11.65 -23.26
CA GLY A 139 10.68 -10.25 -23.04
C GLY A 139 9.64 -9.98 -21.96
N THR A 140 9.12 -11.01 -21.30
CA THR A 140 8.14 -10.89 -20.22
C THR A 140 8.78 -10.33 -18.94
N TYR A 141 8.11 -9.37 -18.31
CA TYR A 141 8.51 -8.84 -17.01
C TYR A 141 7.84 -9.60 -15.86
N HIS A 142 8.60 -9.85 -14.81
CA HIS A 142 8.11 -10.43 -13.56
C HIS A 142 8.38 -9.50 -12.39
N LEU A 143 7.31 -9.09 -11.70
CA LEU A 143 7.44 -8.47 -10.37
C LEU A 143 7.73 -9.57 -9.35
N ARG A 144 8.80 -9.40 -8.58
CA ARG A 144 9.25 -10.37 -7.57
C ARG A 144 9.39 -9.71 -6.21
N LYS A 145 9.31 -10.53 -5.17
CA LYS A 145 9.63 -10.11 -3.80
C LYS A 145 11.07 -9.57 -3.72
N GLY A 146 11.29 -8.60 -2.83
CA GLY A 146 12.64 -8.22 -2.42
C GLY A 146 13.35 -9.38 -1.72
N ILE A 147 14.68 -9.34 -1.71
CA ILE A 147 15.48 -10.38 -1.00
C ILE A 147 15.34 -10.25 0.52
N ASP A 148 15.15 -9.04 1.04
CA ASP A 148 14.85 -8.80 2.45
C ASP A 148 13.37 -9.11 2.73
N ALA A 149 13.12 -10.31 3.24
CA ALA A 149 11.76 -10.76 3.53
C ALA A 149 11.04 -9.92 4.60
N ALA A 150 11.78 -9.22 5.46
CA ALA A 150 11.21 -8.33 6.48
C ALA A 150 10.79 -6.98 5.91
N LYS A 151 11.36 -6.59 4.76
CA LYS A 151 11.11 -5.33 4.08
C LYS A 151 10.38 -5.48 2.74
N ASP A 152 10.08 -6.70 2.30
CA ASP A 152 9.39 -6.96 1.04
C ASP A 152 8.11 -6.13 0.90
N GLN A 153 8.05 -5.33 -0.18
CA GLN A 153 6.95 -4.43 -0.50
C GLN A 153 6.19 -4.85 -1.76
N SER A 154 6.44 -6.03 -2.28
CA SER A 154 5.77 -6.54 -3.48
C SER A 154 4.24 -6.55 -3.35
N TYR A 155 3.71 -6.72 -2.13
CA TYR A 155 2.28 -6.67 -1.83
C TYR A 155 1.61 -5.36 -2.25
N VAL A 156 2.27 -4.21 -2.10
CA VAL A 156 1.68 -2.90 -2.45
C VAL A 156 1.95 -2.49 -3.91
N LEU A 157 2.51 -3.40 -4.72
CA LEU A 157 2.93 -3.17 -6.10
C LEU A 157 2.21 -4.06 -7.13
N TYR A 158 1.26 -4.89 -6.71
CA TYR A 158 0.62 -5.90 -7.57
C TYR A 158 -0.11 -5.34 -8.79
N HIS A 159 -0.39 -4.04 -8.81
CA HIS A 159 -1.05 -3.36 -9.92
C HIS A 159 -0.10 -2.97 -11.07
N LEU A 160 1.20 -3.23 -10.94
CA LEU A 160 2.15 -2.96 -12.01
C LEU A 160 1.92 -3.89 -13.20
N THR A 161 1.52 -3.31 -14.32
CA THR A 161 1.32 -4.04 -15.58
C THR A 161 2.63 -4.26 -16.32
N GLN A 162 2.66 -5.16 -17.30
CA GLN A 162 3.82 -5.38 -18.19
C GLN A 162 4.35 -4.06 -18.78
N LYS A 163 3.44 -3.21 -19.26
CA LYS A 163 3.79 -1.91 -19.83
C LYS A 163 4.41 -0.95 -18.82
N MET A 164 3.99 -0.99 -17.56
CA MET A 164 4.57 -0.15 -16.51
C MET A 164 5.95 -0.68 -16.11
N MET A 165 6.09 -2.00 -15.95
CA MET A 165 7.35 -2.63 -15.54
C MET A 165 8.50 -2.38 -16.51
N ASP A 166 8.21 -2.14 -17.78
CA ASP A 166 9.22 -1.72 -18.79
C ASP A 166 9.85 -0.36 -18.48
N HIS A 167 9.21 0.45 -17.65
CA HIS A 167 9.61 1.81 -17.31
C HIS A 167 9.87 2.04 -15.82
N VAL A 168 9.88 1.00 -15.00
CA VAL A 168 10.02 1.10 -13.54
C VAL A 168 11.27 0.38 -13.05
N LEU A 169 12.05 1.05 -12.19
CA LEU A 169 13.24 0.47 -11.57
C LEU A 169 13.09 0.43 -10.04
N PHE A 170 13.48 -0.69 -9.44
CA PHE A 170 13.55 -0.90 -8.00
C PHE A 170 14.97 -1.33 -7.60
N PRO A 171 15.93 -0.40 -7.52
CA PRO A 171 17.33 -0.75 -7.25
C PRO A 171 17.56 -1.40 -5.90
N LEU A 172 16.67 -1.17 -4.92
CA LEU A 172 16.84 -1.68 -3.55
C LEU A 172 16.37 -3.13 -3.37
N GLY A 173 15.71 -3.70 -4.35
CA GLY A 173 15.14 -5.06 -4.27
C GLY A 173 16.15 -6.17 -4.02
N ASP A 174 17.41 -5.95 -4.41
CA ASP A 174 18.52 -6.89 -4.27
C ASP A 174 19.42 -6.60 -3.06
N TYR A 175 18.97 -5.77 -2.10
CA TYR A 175 19.71 -5.43 -0.89
C TYR A 175 18.86 -5.61 0.36
N CYS A 176 19.54 -5.95 1.48
CA CYS A 176 18.94 -5.91 2.80
C CYS A 176 18.96 -4.48 3.36
N LYS A 177 18.03 -4.17 4.27
CA LYS A 177 17.91 -2.83 4.85
C LYS A 177 19.18 -2.31 5.52
N ASP A 178 19.91 -3.19 6.19
CA ASP A 178 21.18 -2.81 6.86
C ASP A 178 22.28 -2.46 5.85
N GLU A 179 22.26 -3.07 4.66
CA GLU A 179 23.18 -2.70 3.58
C GLU A 179 22.85 -1.31 3.04
N ILE A 180 21.56 -1.01 2.84
CA ILE A 180 21.10 0.30 2.39
C ILE A 180 21.48 1.41 3.39
N ARG A 181 21.42 1.15 4.70
CA ARG A 181 21.86 2.12 5.71
C ARG A 181 23.36 2.37 5.64
N ARG A 182 24.18 1.32 5.50
CA ARG A 182 25.63 1.45 5.31
C ARG A 182 25.97 2.22 4.05
N MET A 183 25.30 1.91 2.93
CA MET A 183 25.49 2.66 1.69
C MET A 183 25.15 4.15 1.85
N ALA A 184 24.07 4.47 2.58
CA ALA A 184 23.75 5.87 2.87
C ALA A 184 24.84 6.60 3.68
N GLU A 185 25.50 5.91 4.62
CA GLU A 185 26.65 6.42 5.36
C GLU A 185 27.87 6.59 4.45
N ASP A 186 28.18 5.59 3.62
CA ASP A 186 29.31 5.61 2.68
C ASP A 186 29.17 6.73 1.64
N TYR A 187 27.95 7.02 1.19
CA TYR A 187 27.64 8.17 0.32
C TYR A 187 27.60 9.52 1.06
N GLY A 188 27.76 9.54 2.37
CA GLY A 188 27.72 10.76 3.17
C GLY A 188 26.32 11.42 3.19
N LEU A 189 25.25 10.63 3.05
CA LEU A 189 23.89 11.17 2.98
C LEU A 189 23.38 11.55 4.38
N PRO A 190 22.85 12.78 4.57
CA PRO A 190 22.45 13.28 5.89
C PRO A 190 21.24 12.51 6.47
N VAL A 191 20.55 11.72 5.65
CA VAL A 191 19.36 10.95 6.02
C VAL A 191 19.67 9.52 6.48
N ALA A 192 20.94 9.10 6.54
CA ALA A 192 21.35 7.72 6.85
C ALA A 192 20.71 7.16 8.15
N HIS A 193 20.59 8.00 9.18
CA HIS A 193 20.02 7.64 10.48
C HIS A 193 18.55 8.03 10.66
N LYS A 194 17.89 8.55 9.60
CA LYS A 194 16.48 8.94 9.68
C LYS A 194 15.60 7.72 9.93
N ALA A 195 14.65 7.88 10.85
CA ALA A 195 13.65 6.84 11.15
C ALA A 195 12.73 6.60 9.94
N GLU A 196 12.26 5.36 9.79
CA GLU A 196 11.33 5.00 8.73
C GLU A 196 9.91 5.48 9.06
N SER A 197 9.20 5.98 8.05
CA SER A 197 7.77 6.23 8.16
C SER A 197 7.02 4.90 8.06
N GLN A 198 6.32 4.49 9.13
CA GLN A 198 5.54 3.25 9.16
C GLN A 198 4.03 3.50 9.14
N GLU A 199 3.60 4.76 9.17
CA GLU A 199 2.22 5.20 9.31
C GLU A 199 1.64 5.65 7.96
N ILE A 200 0.31 5.81 7.91
CA ILE A 200 -0.36 6.42 6.75
C ILE A 200 0.08 7.88 6.66
N CYS A 201 0.75 8.24 5.58
CA CYS A 201 1.50 9.50 5.45
C CYS A 201 0.66 10.80 5.61
N PHE A 202 -0.65 10.73 5.40
CA PHE A 202 -1.58 11.86 5.54
C PHE A 202 -2.45 11.80 6.82
N VAL A 203 -2.27 10.77 7.67
CA VAL A 203 -2.97 10.64 8.95
C VAL A 203 -2.01 11.01 10.07
N PRO A 204 -2.16 12.19 10.70
CA PRO A 204 -1.26 12.62 11.75
C PRO A 204 -1.30 11.68 12.96
N ARG A 205 -0.12 11.30 13.49
CA ARG A 205 0.05 10.48 14.69
C ARG A 205 -0.69 9.13 14.66
N ASP A 206 -0.91 8.58 13.46
CA ASP A 206 -1.69 7.34 13.24
C ASP A 206 -3.12 7.38 13.83
N ASP A 207 -3.66 8.58 14.09
CA ASP A 207 -5.02 8.77 14.59
C ASP A 207 -6.01 8.90 13.43
N TYR A 208 -6.24 7.79 12.73
CA TYR A 208 -7.20 7.73 11.65
C TYR A 208 -8.63 8.07 12.10
N LYS A 209 -8.96 7.85 13.39
CA LYS A 209 -10.30 8.16 13.92
C LYS A 209 -10.55 9.67 13.97
N SER A 210 -9.58 10.43 14.48
CA SER A 210 -9.66 11.89 14.47
C SER A 210 -9.63 12.44 13.04
N TYR A 211 -8.82 11.83 12.17
CA TYR A 211 -8.80 12.17 10.74
C TYR A 211 -10.17 11.97 10.09
N LEU A 212 -10.82 10.82 10.29
CA LEU A 212 -12.16 10.55 9.75
C LEU A 212 -13.22 11.48 10.34
N ARG A 213 -13.14 11.85 11.63
CA ARG A 213 -14.06 12.83 12.22
C ARG A 213 -14.00 14.19 11.51
N MET A 214 -12.82 14.58 11.07
CA MET A 214 -12.61 15.88 10.41
C MET A 214 -13.01 15.84 8.92
N HIS A 215 -12.63 14.76 8.21
CA HIS A 215 -12.74 14.67 6.74
C HIS A 215 -13.94 13.86 6.24
N ALA A 216 -14.60 13.08 7.12
CA ALA A 216 -15.76 12.27 6.78
C ALA A 216 -16.80 12.24 7.91
N PRO A 217 -17.29 13.42 8.41
CA PRO A 217 -18.20 13.50 9.56
C PRO A 217 -19.51 12.72 9.35
N GLN A 218 -19.93 12.50 8.12
CA GLN A 218 -21.10 11.69 7.77
C GLN A 218 -20.96 10.21 8.19
N THR A 219 -19.76 9.73 8.48
CA THR A 219 -19.51 8.35 8.97
C THR A 219 -19.68 8.21 10.47
N MET A 220 -19.93 9.32 11.18
CA MET A 220 -20.03 9.43 12.63
C MET A 220 -21.48 9.24 13.13
N GLN A 221 -22.17 8.26 12.59
CA GLN A 221 -23.53 7.95 13.04
C GLN A 221 -23.48 6.87 14.13
N THR A 222 -24.12 7.14 15.27
CA THR A 222 -24.30 6.14 16.33
C THR A 222 -25.11 4.97 15.82
N GLY A 223 -24.64 3.76 16.08
CA GLY A 223 -25.31 2.52 15.67
C GLY A 223 -25.24 1.44 16.74
N ALA A 224 -25.83 0.28 16.43
CA ALA A 224 -25.87 -0.85 17.35
C ALA A 224 -24.63 -1.74 17.23
N ILE A 225 -24.18 -2.25 18.36
CA ILE A 225 -23.27 -3.40 18.41
C ILE A 225 -24.12 -4.62 18.81
N THR A 226 -24.09 -5.67 17.98
CA THR A 226 -24.88 -6.89 18.20
C THR A 226 -24.00 -8.13 18.11
N ASP A 227 -24.48 -9.25 18.62
CA ASP A 227 -23.94 -10.55 18.25
C ASP A 227 -24.48 -11.02 16.89
N ARG A 228 -24.07 -12.21 16.45
CA ARG A 228 -24.52 -12.83 15.18
C ARG A 228 -26.02 -13.14 15.12
N THR A 229 -26.66 -13.30 16.28
CA THR A 229 -28.12 -13.57 16.37
C THR A 229 -28.95 -12.29 16.32
N GLY A 230 -28.30 -11.11 16.37
CA GLY A 230 -28.94 -9.81 16.42
C GLY A 230 -29.21 -9.31 17.85
N HIS A 231 -28.75 -10.04 18.90
CA HIS A 231 -28.87 -9.58 20.26
C HIS A 231 -28.06 -8.32 20.51
N PHE A 232 -28.69 -7.27 21.05
CA PHE A 232 -28.06 -5.97 21.29
C PHE A 232 -27.09 -6.06 22.48
N LEU A 233 -25.86 -5.59 22.27
CA LEU A 233 -24.77 -5.61 23.24
C LEU A 233 -24.30 -4.21 23.64
N GLY A 234 -24.58 -3.20 22.83
CA GLY A 234 -24.14 -1.82 23.07
C GLY A 234 -24.26 -0.93 21.83
N THR A 235 -23.69 0.26 21.92
CA THR A 235 -23.69 1.24 20.82
C THR A 235 -22.27 1.61 20.42
N HIS A 236 -22.10 2.08 19.19
CA HIS A 236 -20.86 2.64 18.65
C HIS A 236 -21.08 4.05 18.11
N ASP A 237 -20.02 4.87 18.05
CA ASP A 237 -20.06 6.27 17.60
C ASP A 237 -19.75 6.44 16.09
N GLY A 238 -19.66 5.36 15.34
CA GLY A 238 -19.38 5.34 13.92
C GLY A 238 -18.81 4.00 13.49
N ILE A 239 -19.41 3.38 12.47
CA ILE A 239 -18.98 2.08 11.93
C ILE A 239 -17.53 2.12 11.40
N ALA A 240 -17.10 3.27 10.90
CA ALA A 240 -15.75 3.51 10.38
C ALA A 240 -14.63 3.36 11.43
N PHE A 241 -14.97 3.33 12.71
CA PHE A 241 -13.98 3.13 13.79
C PHE A 241 -13.68 1.68 14.09
N TYR A 242 -14.30 0.76 13.36
CA TYR A 242 -14.18 -0.67 13.59
C TYR A 242 -13.61 -1.38 12.37
N THR A 243 -12.84 -2.44 12.65
CA THR A 243 -12.23 -3.29 11.61
C THR A 243 -12.41 -4.75 12.01
N ILE A 244 -12.61 -5.63 11.02
CA ILE A 244 -12.74 -7.08 11.26
C ILE A 244 -11.53 -7.60 12.05
N GLY A 245 -11.79 -8.36 13.11
CA GLY A 245 -10.78 -8.90 14.02
C GLY A 245 -10.40 -7.97 15.18
N GLN A 246 -10.96 -6.75 15.25
CA GLN A 246 -10.71 -5.83 16.37
C GLN A 246 -11.29 -6.38 17.66
N ARG A 247 -10.46 -6.40 18.73
CA ARG A 247 -10.85 -6.83 20.09
C ARG A 247 -11.01 -5.65 21.05
N ARG A 248 -10.11 -4.63 20.91
CA ARG A 248 -10.06 -3.51 21.86
C ARG A 248 -10.97 -2.37 21.42
N GLY A 249 -11.46 -1.58 22.39
CA GLY A 249 -12.26 -0.39 22.11
C GLY A 249 -13.69 -0.68 21.66
N LEU A 250 -14.24 -1.85 22.00
CA LEU A 250 -15.64 -2.20 21.74
C LEU A 250 -16.60 -1.57 22.76
N GLY A 251 -16.10 -1.28 23.98
CA GLY A 251 -16.93 -0.70 25.05
C GLY A 251 -18.02 -1.64 25.61
N ILE A 252 -17.88 -2.96 25.40
CA ILE A 252 -18.86 -3.97 25.81
C ILE A 252 -18.30 -4.79 26.95
N ALA A 253 -19.10 -5.01 27.98
CA ALA A 253 -18.82 -5.99 29.03
C ALA A 253 -19.34 -7.37 28.60
N ALA A 254 -18.47 -8.37 28.57
CA ALA A 254 -18.81 -9.74 28.19
C ALA A 254 -17.96 -10.74 29.00
N GLU A 255 -18.49 -11.94 29.23
CA GLU A 255 -17.78 -13.03 29.94
C GLU A 255 -16.52 -13.48 29.22
N HIS A 256 -16.53 -13.43 27.86
CA HIS A 256 -15.42 -13.83 26.98
C HIS A 256 -15.01 -12.70 26.07
N PRO A 257 -13.75 -12.68 25.60
CA PRO A 257 -13.30 -11.69 24.64
C PRO A 257 -14.12 -11.73 23.35
N LEU A 258 -14.71 -10.58 22.99
CA LEU A 258 -15.43 -10.40 21.73
C LEU A 258 -14.53 -9.74 20.69
N TYR A 259 -14.80 -10.05 19.42
CA TYR A 259 -14.11 -9.53 18.25
C TYR A 259 -15.12 -9.05 17.21
N VAL A 260 -14.80 -8.01 16.48
CA VAL A 260 -15.58 -7.62 15.29
C VAL A 260 -15.49 -8.74 14.26
N ILE A 261 -16.62 -9.31 13.87
CA ILE A 261 -16.72 -10.38 12.86
C ILE A 261 -17.33 -9.90 11.55
N ALA A 262 -18.18 -8.86 11.59
CA ALA A 262 -18.74 -8.23 10.40
C ALA A 262 -19.08 -6.76 10.67
N LEU A 263 -19.16 -5.97 9.59
CA LEU A 263 -19.62 -4.60 9.56
C LEU A 263 -20.77 -4.51 8.55
N ASP A 264 -21.96 -4.13 9.02
CA ASP A 264 -23.15 -3.94 8.19
C ASP A 264 -23.41 -2.43 8.03
N ALA A 265 -22.91 -1.87 6.95
CA ALA A 265 -23.05 -0.44 6.69
C ALA A 265 -24.49 -0.02 6.36
N SER A 266 -25.31 -0.93 5.82
CA SER A 266 -26.71 -0.64 5.49
C SER A 266 -27.58 -0.45 6.72
N GLU A 267 -27.31 -1.22 7.79
CA GLU A 267 -28.00 -1.16 9.07
C GLU A 267 -27.22 -0.34 10.11
N ASN A 268 -26.07 0.24 9.71
CA ASN A 268 -25.13 0.93 10.61
C ASN A 268 -24.83 0.11 11.88
N ARG A 269 -24.44 -1.15 11.70
CA ARG A 269 -24.32 -2.15 12.74
C ARG A 269 -22.95 -2.80 12.76
N VAL A 270 -22.34 -2.90 13.96
CA VAL A 270 -21.13 -3.66 14.22
C VAL A 270 -21.52 -5.02 14.80
N ILE A 271 -21.11 -6.10 14.14
CA ILE A 271 -21.40 -7.46 14.58
C ILE A 271 -20.17 -8.04 15.23
N VAL A 272 -20.30 -8.51 16.45
CA VAL A 272 -19.22 -9.10 17.24
C VAL A 272 -19.48 -10.57 17.54
N GLY A 273 -18.41 -11.32 17.76
CA GLY A 273 -18.46 -12.74 18.07
C GLY A 273 -17.19 -13.23 18.75
N THR A 274 -17.08 -14.54 18.92
CA THR A 274 -15.92 -15.21 19.54
C THR A 274 -14.69 -15.21 18.62
N SER A 275 -13.54 -15.64 19.16
CA SER A 275 -12.30 -15.72 18.39
C SER A 275 -12.39 -16.64 17.16
N ASP A 276 -13.18 -17.71 17.26
CA ASP A 276 -13.29 -18.71 16.19
C ASP A 276 -14.15 -18.22 15.03
N GLU A 277 -15.09 -17.30 15.30
CA GLU A 277 -15.94 -16.68 14.28
C GLU A 277 -15.22 -15.62 13.42
N VAL A 278 -13.97 -15.27 13.76
CA VAL A 278 -13.13 -14.32 12.98
C VAL A 278 -12.45 -14.99 11.79
N PHE A 279 -12.54 -16.33 11.69
CA PHE A 279 -11.89 -17.08 10.61
C PHE A 279 -12.81 -17.26 9.40
N ALA A 280 -12.21 -17.21 8.20
CA ALA A 280 -12.91 -17.44 6.95
C ALA A 280 -12.14 -18.43 6.07
N ARG A 281 -12.88 -19.24 5.29
CA ARG A 281 -12.35 -20.24 4.36
C ARG A 281 -12.34 -19.77 2.92
N ALA A 282 -13.20 -18.83 2.58
CA ALA A 282 -13.28 -18.32 1.22
C ALA A 282 -13.54 -16.81 1.18
N LEU A 283 -13.24 -16.22 0.06
CA LEU A 283 -13.56 -14.83 -0.25
C LEU A 283 -13.76 -14.64 -1.75
N THR A 284 -14.38 -13.53 -2.14
CA THR A 284 -14.35 -13.01 -3.51
C THR A 284 -13.57 -11.71 -3.55
N ALA A 285 -12.89 -11.46 -4.67
CA ALA A 285 -12.17 -10.21 -4.91
C ALA A 285 -12.48 -9.66 -6.30
N SER A 286 -12.54 -8.33 -6.38
CA SER A 286 -12.74 -7.52 -7.58
C SER A 286 -11.62 -6.49 -7.78
N ASP A 287 -11.78 -5.56 -8.69
CA ASP A 287 -10.75 -4.58 -9.09
C ASP A 287 -9.39 -5.25 -9.31
N LEU A 288 -9.42 -6.34 -10.10
CA LEU A 288 -8.27 -7.19 -10.34
C LEU A 288 -7.23 -6.47 -11.20
N SER A 289 -5.99 -6.59 -10.81
CA SER A 289 -4.83 -6.17 -11.60
C SER A 289 -3.84 -7.32 -11.71
N TRP A 290 -3.30 -7.54 -12.90
CA TRP A 290 -2.40 -8.63 -13.18
C TRP A 290 -1.04 -8.12 -13.61
N THR A 291 0.01 -8.66 -12.99
CA THR A 291 1.41 -8.44 -13.43
C THR A 291 1.77 -9.33 -14.61
N LEU A 292 0.96 -10.36 -14.85
CA LEU A 292 1.12 -11.31 -15.95
C LEU A 292 0.77 -10.68 -17.32
N PRO A 293 1.36 -11.17 -18.44
CA PRO A 293 0.99 -10.72 -19.79
C PRO A 293 -0.48 -10.95 -20.14
N ARG A 294 -1.09 -11.99 -19.55
CA ARG A 294 -2.51 -12.32 -19.70
C ARG A 294 -3.11 -12.68 -18.34
N PRO A 295 -4.33 -12.21 -18.04
CA PRO A 295 -5.06 -12.65 -16.85
C PRO A 295 -5.24 -14.19 -16.87
N PRO A 296 -5.14 -14.86 -15.72
CA PRO A 296 -5.53 -16.25 -15.59
C PRO A 296 -7.02 -16.41 -15.91
N HIS A 297 -7.38 -17.44 -16.65
CA HIS A 297 -8.77 -17.77 -17.02
C HIS A 297 -9.20 -19.17 -16.56
N GLU A 298 -8.26 -19.93 -15.96
CA GLU A 298 -8.51 -21.23 -15.38
C GLU A 298 -8.18 -21.26 -13.89
N PRO A 299 -8.90 -22.09 -13.12
CA PRO A 299 -8.62 -22.28 -11.72
C PRO A 299 -7.20 -22.80 -11.49
N ARG A 300 -6.50 -22.27 -10.50
CA ARG A 300 -5.13 -22.67 -10.19
C ARG A 300 -4.77 -22.54 -8.72
N ARG A 301 -3.75 -23.27 -8.30
CA ARG A 301 -3.14 -23.12 -6.97
C ARG A 301 -2.28 -21.87 -6.95
N VAL A 302 -2.41 -21.10 -5.85
CA VAL A 302 -1.60 -19.90 -5.59
C VAL A 302 -1.24 -19.82 -4.11
N ARG A 303 -0.29 -18.98 -3.79
CA ARG A 303 -0.13 -18.47 -2.44
C ARG A 303 -0.81 -17.09 -2.39
N ALA A 304 -1.66 -16.86 -1.40
CA ALA A 304 -2.44 -15.63 -1.30
C ALA A 304 -2.13 -14.89 0.00
N LYS A 305 -1.90 -13.58 -0.09
CA LYS A 305 -1.61 -12.69 1.03
C LYS A 305 -2.74 -11.68 1.16
N ILE A 306 -3.47 -11.74 2.28
CA ILE A 306 -4.69 -10.93 2.51
C ILE A 306 -4.45 -9.62 3.27
N ARG A 307 -3.22 -9.34 3.68
CA ARG A 307 -2.81 -8.12 4.39
C ARG A 307 -1.29 -7.97 4.34
N TYR A 308 -0.79 -6.74 4.31
CA TYR A 308 0.65 -6.46 4.23
C TYR A 308 1.48 -7.21 5.27
N GLY A 309 1.12 -7.13 6.55
CA GLY A 309 1.86 -7.75 7.67
C GLY A 309 1.58 -9.24 7.90
N LYS A 310 0.83 -9.93 7.01
CA LYS A 310 0.52 -11.36 7.16
C LYS A 310 1.40 -12.23 6.27
N ARG A 311 1.55 -13.51 6.68
CA ARG A 311 2.16 -14.54 5.83
C ARG A 311 1.18 -14.96 4.74
N GLU A 312 1.71 -15.45 3.65
CA GLU A 312 0.93 -16.03 2.57
C GLU A 312 0.33 -17.37 3.00
N ALA A 313 -0.90 -17.63 2.56
CA ALA A 313 -1.59 -18.90 2.73
C ALA A 313 -1.74 -19.64 1.40
N ASN A 314 -1.77 -20.97 1.44
CA ASN A 314 -2.09 -21.77 0.27
C ASN A 314 -3.57 -21.61 -0.06
N ALA A 315 -3.87 -21.36 -1.33
CA ALA A 315 -5.23 -21.14 -1.80
C ALA A 315 -5.43 -21.70 -3.21
N TRP A 316 -6.69 -21.94 -3.54
CA TRP A 316 -7.19 -22.18 -4.87
C TRP A 316 -7.84 -20.90 -5.36
N MET A 317 -7.36 -20.38 -6.47
CA MET A 317 -7.89 -19.18 -7.13
C MET A 317 -8.72 -19.62 -8.33
N ASP A 318 -9.96 -19.19 -8.39
CA ASP A 318 -10.93 -19.53 -9.42
C ASP A 318 -11.45 -18.25 -10.09
N PRO A 319 -10.94 -17.88 -11.29
CA PRO A 319 -11.42 -16.73 -12.04
C PRO A 319 -12.88 -16.90 -12.46
N GLN A 320 -13.70 -15.88 -12.19
CA GLN A 320 -15.11 -15.86 -12.57
C GLN A 320 -15.31 -15.09 -13.87
N GLY A 321 -16.34 -15.45 -14.64
CA GLY A 321 -16.61 -14.82 -15.93
C GLY A 321 -17.06 -13.35 -15.86
N ASP A 322 -17.35 -12.84 -14.67
CA ASP A 322 -17.78 -11.46 -14.39
C ASP A 322 -16.64 -10.50 -14.03
N GLY A 323 -15.38 -10.94 -14.14
CA GLY A 323 -14.20 -10.14 -13.81
C GLY A 323 -13.81 -10.18 -12.33
N THR A 324 -14.41 -11.04 -11.52
CA THR A 324 -14.02 -11.33 -10.14
C THR A 324 -13.22 -12.64 -10.03
N VAL A 325 -12.66 -12.91 -8.86
CA VAL A 325 -12.08 -14.21 -8.53
C VAL A 325 -12.66 -14.72 -7.22
N ALA A 326 -12.95 -16.01 -7.16
CA ALA A 326 -13.24 -16.72 -5.93
C ALA A 326 -11.94 -17.36 -5.39
N ILE A 327 -11.72 -17.26 -4.10
CA ILE A 327 -10.54 -17.79 -3.43
C ILE A 327 -10.97 -18.74 -2.32
N TYR A 328 -10.38 -19.92 -2.31
CA TYR A 328 -10.62 -20.97 -1.33
C TYR A 328 -9.30 -21.28 -0.63
N PHE A 329 -9.18 -20.98 0.65
CA PHE A 329 -7.98 -21.24 1.44
C PHE A 329 -7.91 -22.72 1.88
N SER A 330 -6.71 -23.30 1.84
CA SER A 330 -6.47 -24.64 2.39
C SER A 330 -6.73 -24.69 3.90
N GLU A 331 -6.43 -23.59 4.59
CA GLU A 331 -6.68 -23.40 6.03
C GLU A 331 -7.41 -22.09 6.27
N PRO A 332 -8.34 -22.01 7.24
CA PRO A 332 -9.06 -20.79 7.53
C PRO A 332 -8.14 -19.62 7.83
N GLN A 333 -8.44 -18.46 7.27
CA GLN A 333 -7.66 -17.23 7.47
C GLN A 333 -8.33 -16.32 8.46
N ARG A 334 -7.54 -15.80 9.42
CA ARG A 334 -8.04 -14.92 10.47
C ARG A 334 -8.20 -13.49 9.95
N ALA A 335 -9.35 -12.89 10.21
CA ALA A 335 -9.68 -11.48 9.97
C ALA A 335 -9.49 -11.08 8.50
N VAL A 336 -10.08 -11.85 7.61
CA VAL A 336 -10.24 -11.48 6.20
C VAL A 336 -11.14 -10.25 6.16
N THR A 337 -10.67 -9.15 5.58
CA THR A 337 -11.31 -7.84 5.73
C THR A 337 -11.67 -7.25 4.38
N PRO A 338 -12.96 -6.98 4.09
CA PRO A 338 -13.38 -6.26 2.89
C PRO A 338 -12.70 -4.88 2.77
N GLY A 339 -12.29 -4.52 1.56
CA GLY A 339 -11.52 -3.30 1.28
C GLY A 339 -10.01 -3.45 1.38
N GLN A 340 -9.50 -4.48 2.09
CA GLN A 340 -8.09 -4.85 1.99
C GLN A 340 -7.82 -5.54 0.66
N SER A 341 -6.55 -5.51 0.23
CA SER A 341 -6.17 -6.25 -0.97
C SER A 341 -5.83 -7.70 -0.65
N ILE A 342 -6.08 -8.56 -1.64
CA ILE A 342 -5.50 -9.88 -1.73
C ILE A 342 -4.49 -9.90 -2.88
N VAL A 343 -3.30 -10.44 -2.62
CA VAL A 343 -2.21 -10.52 -3.62
C VAL A 343 -1.80 -11.96 -3.82
N PHE A 344 -1.68 -12.37 -5.07
CA PHE A 344 -1.39 -13.73 -5.48
C PHE A 344 0.07 -13.91 -5.86
N TYR A 345 0.66 -15.01 -5.41
CA TYR A 345 2.06 -15.33 -5.62
C TYR A 345 2.25 -16.75 -6.14
N GLU A 346 3.31 -16.93 -6.92
CA GLU A 346 3.89 -18.22 -7.27
C GLU A 346 5.39 -18.17 -6.98
N GLY A 347 5.80 -18.85 -5.90
CA GLY A 347 7.17 -18.68 -5.37
C GLY A 347 7.40 -17.24 -4.89
N ASP A 348 8.37 -16.55 -5.49
CA ASP A 348 8.66 -15.13 -5.25
C ASP A 348 8.02 -14.19 -6.27
N VAL A 349 7.37 -14.72 -7.31
CA VAL A 349 6.70 -13.93 -8.36
C VAL A 349 5.32 -13.50 -7.90
N VAL A 350 5.02 -12.21 -8.05
CA VAL A 350 3.67 -11.66 -7.92
C VAL A 350 2.91 -11.96 -9.21
N LEU A 351 1.73 -12.54 -9.10
CA LEU A 351 0.85 -12.81 -10.25
C LEU A 351 -0.13 -11.68 -10.51
N GLY A 352 -0.53 -10.98 -9.45
CA GLY A 352 -1.53 -9.93 -9.44
C GLY A 352 -2.25 -9.87 -8.11
N GLY A 353 -3.39 -9.19 -8.08
CA GLY A 353 -4.20 -9.05 -6.88
C GLY A 353 -5.50 -8.32 -7.16
N GLY A 354 -6.26 -8.04 -6.10
CA GLY A 354 -7.51 -7.30 -6.16
C GLY A 354 -7.99 -6.85 -4.80
N SER A 355 -9.13 -6.19 -4.74
CA SER A 355 -9.80 -5.78 -3.51
C SER A 355 -10.71 -6.89 -3.00
N ILE A 356 -10.63 -7.23 -1.72
CA ILE A 356 -11.52 -8.20 -1.07
C ILE A 356 -12.92 -7.60 -0.95
N ASP A 357 -13.95 -8.28 -1.49
CA ASP A 357 -15.34 -7.80 -1.45
C ASP A 357 -16.18 -8.56 -0.44
N HIS A 358 -16.33 -9.86 -0.62
CA HIS A 358 -17.13 -10.70 0.25
C HIS A 358 -16.27 -11.77 0.91
N VAL A 359 -16.66 -12.12 2.13
CA VAL A 359 -15.96 -13.10 2.96
C VAL A 359 -16.94 -14.19 3.35
N THR A 360 -16.57 -15.44 3.12
CA THR A 360 -17.34 -16.61 3.52
C THR A 360 -16.63 -17.33 4.66
N PRO A 361 -17.30 -17.49 5.81
CA PRO A 361 -16.76 -18.17 6.99
C PRO A 361 -16.29 -19.61 6.75
#